data_c822f68dac26d9ee8a63edb21deab24c
#
_entry.id   c822f68dac26d9ee8a63edb21deab24c
#
_cell.length_a   1.000
_cell.length_b   1.000
_cell.length_c   1.000
_cell.angle_alpha   90.00
_cell.angle_beta   90.00
_cell.angle_gamma   90.00
#
_symmetry.space_group_name_H-M   'P 1'
#
loop_
_entity.id
_entity.type
_entity.pdbx_description
1 polymer ?
#
loop_
_entity_poly.entity_id
_entity_poly.type
_entity_poly.pdbx_seq_one_letter_code
_entity_poly.pdbx_strand_id
1 'polypeptide(L)'
;MHILEQRIRNAHAEGRTALIPFITAGFPSSEGFRTALADLDSHGADTIEIGIPFSDPVADGPVVEEASRRALAAGVTLDGILKELRAHPCLRAATVLMGYLNPILQYGTEAFARDAAAAGVSGCIIPDVPLEESAELRALLKERGIALIPLVAQNTDEARMRAYAAVSEGFVYVVSVMGTTGVRNSLPPQVLDTLRRARAAFPLPLALGFGLHDPAQLAAIPEDARPDAAVFGSSLLRHLDEGKSAASFLELWKK
;
A
#
# COMPACT_ATOMS: atom_id res chain seq x y z
N MET A 1 10.20 -7.02 15.82
CA MET A 1 9.15 -6.14 15.26
C MET A 1 9.61 -5.69 13.88
N HIS A 2 8.77 -5.86 12.88
CA HIS A 2 9.06 -5.50 11.48
C HIS A 2 9.07 -3.97 11.30
N ILE A 3 9.90 -3.44 10.38
CA ILE A 3 10.03 -1.98 10.17
C ILE A 3 8.70 -1.29 9.83
N LEU A 4 7.85 -1.92 9.00
CA LEU A 4 6.52 -1.41 8.66
C LEU A 4 5.62 -1.27 9.89
N GLU A 5 5.61 -2.28 10.77
CA GLU A 5 4.90 -2.24 12.04
C GLU A 5 5.43 -1.10 12.92
N GLN A 6 6.75 -0.98 13.02
CA GLN A 6 7.39 0.06 13.82
C GLN A 6 7.02 1.47 13.34
N ARG A 7 7.00 1.73 12.03
CA ARG A 7 6.61 3.03 11.46
C ARG A 7 5.19 3.42 11.86
N ILE A 8 4.25 2.48 11.72
CA ILE A 8 2.84 2.74 12.05
C ILE A 8 2.67 2.95 13.56
N ARG A 9 3.32 2.12 14.40
CA ARG A 9 3.25 2.28 15.85
C ARG A 9 3.90 3.57 16.36
N ASN A 10 4.97 4.04 15.71
CA ASN A 10 5.59 5.33 16.04
C ASN A 10 4.62 6.49 15.76
N ALA A 11 3.96 6.49 14.60
CA ALA A 11 2.94 7.49 14.30
C ALA A 11 1.80 7.50 15.35
N HIS A 12 1.35 6.30 15.74
CA HIS A 12 0.34 6.17 16.79
C HIS A 12 0.82 6.69 18.15
N ALA A 13 2.08 6.45 18.52
CA ALA A 13 2.67 6.99 19.75
C ALA A 13 2.78 8.52 19.73
N GLU A 14 2.85 9.14 18.55
CA GLU A 14 2.77 10.58 18.33
C GLU A 14 1.33 11.12 18.33
N GLY A 15 0.32 10.26 18.56
CA GLY A 15 -1.09 10.62 18.59
C GLY A 15 -1.74 10.83 17.23
N ARG A 16 -1.14 10.30 16.15
CA ARG A 16 -1.65 10.45 14.77
C ARG A 16 -1.85 9.12 14.07
N THR A 17 -2.66 9.12 13.03
CA THR A 17 -2.78 8.01 12.09
C THR A 17 -1.57 8.02 11.15
N ALA A 18 -0.96 6.87 10.91
CA ALA A 18 0.14 6.75 9.95
C ALA A 18 -0.35 6.99 8.51
N LEU A 19 0.46 7.62 7.68
CA LEU A 19 0.13 7.94 6.29
C LEU A 19 0.87 7.01 5.34
N ILE A 20 0.11 6.31 4.50
CA ILE A 20 0.61 5.38 3.47
C ILE A 20 0.09 5.84 2.09
N PRO A 21 0.73 6.85 1.47
CA PRO A 21 0.40 7.24 0.11
C PRO A 21 0.76 6.13 -0.89
N PHE A 22 -0.16 5.85 -1.83
CA PHE A 22 0.08 4.99 -2.98
C PHE A 22 0.38 5.85 -4.22
N ILE A 23 1.41 5.45 -4.97
CA ILE A 23 1.74 6.06 -6.26
C ILE A 23 2.11 4.98 -7.28
N THR A 24 1.56 5.06 -8.49
CA THR A 24 1.97 4.17 -9.60
C THR A 24 3.37 4.55 -10.08
N ALA A 25 4.28 3.60 -10.16
CA ALA A 25 5.64 3.83 -10.64
C ALA A 25 5.66 4.40 -12.05
N GLY A 26 6.42 5.48 -12.25
CA GLY A 26 6.51 6.20 -13.52
C GLY A 26 5.35 7.15 -13.82
N PHE A 27 4.39 7.34 -12.91
CA PHE A 27 3.27 8.29 -13.05
C PHE A 27 3.53 9.58 -12.27
N PRO A 28 3.16 10.78 -12.78
CA PRO A 28 2.58 11.05 -14.10
C PRO A 28 3.59 10.96 -15.27
N SER A 29 4.87 10.96 -14.96
CA SER A 29 6.03 10.71 -15.81
C SER A 29 7.17 10.16 -14.95
N SER A 30 8.26 9.66 -15.54
CA SER A 30 9.42 9.18 -14.77
C SER A 30 10.04 10.27 -13.88
N GLU A 31 10.12 11.52 -14.35
CA GLU A 31 10.59 12.65 -13.55
C GLU A 31 9.57 13.04 -12.47
N GLY A 32 8.29 13.11 -12.84
CA GLY A 32 7.20 13.41 -11.90
C GLY A 32 7.10 12.36 -10.79
N PHE A 33 7.34 11.09 -11.09
CA PHE A 33 7.39 10.02 -10.10
C PHE A 33 8.53 10.24 -9.09
N ARG A 34 9.75 10.54 -9.56
CA ARG A 34 10.89 10.83 -8.67
C ARG A 34 10.63 12.02 -7.76
N THR A 35 10.10 13.09 -8.33
CA THR A 35 9.73 14.30 -7.56
C THR A 35 8.67 13.95 -6.51
N ALA A 36 7.63 13.21 -6.90
CA ALA A 36 6.57 12.81 -5.96
C ALA A 36 7.10 11.91 -4.84
N LEU A 37 8.00 10.96 -5.13
CA LEU A 37 8.63 10.14 -4.08
C LEU A 37 9.41 11.00 -3.07
N ALA A 38 10.20 11.95 -3.54
CA ALA A 38 10.95 12.87 -2.67
C ALA A 38 10.02 13.77 -1.84
N ASP A 39 8.95 14.27 -2.44
CA ASP A 39 7.92 15.04 -1.75
C ASP A 39 7.23 14.22 -0.65
N LEU A 40 6.80 13.00 -0.96
CA LEU A 40 6.13 12.11 0.00
C LEU A 40 7.04 11.81 1.19
N ASP A 41 8.31 11.47 0.93
CA ASP A 41 9.28 11.15 1.96
C ASP A 41 9.60 12.34 2.86
N SER A 42 9.79 13.53 2.28
CA SER A 42 10.15 14.73 3.04
C SER A 42 8.98 15.36 3.79
N HIS A 43 7.74 15.07 3.39
CA HIS A 43 6.53 15.67 3.97
C HIS A 43 5.73 14.71 4.86
N GLY A 44 6.34 13.62 5.34
CA GLY A 44 5.80 12.86 6.46
C GLY A 44 4.98 11.63 6.09
N ALA A 45 5.21 11.03 4.92
CA ALA A 45 4.79 9.65 4.69
C ALA A 45 5.54 8.72 5.65
N ASP A 46 4.81 7.83 6.33
CA ASP A 46 5.40 6.81 7.21
C ASP A 46 5.85 5.59 6.40
N THR A 47 5.08 5.27 5.38
CA THR A 47 5.35 4.24 4.38
C THR A 47 4.90 4.74 3.02
N ILE A 48 5.61 4.41 1.96
CA ILE A 48 5.19 4.72 0.58
C ILE A 48 4.88 3.41 -0.13
N GLU A 49 3.64 3.31 -0.62
CA GLU A 49 3.19 2.18 -1.44
C GLU A 49 3.42 2.51 -2.92
N ILE A 50 4.23 1.71 -3.60
CA ILE A 50 4.61 1.91 -5.00
C ILE A 50 3.93 0.82 -5.84
N GLY A 51 3.01 1.24 -6.70
CA GLY A 51 2.31 0.36 -7.62
C GLY A 51 3.19 -0.06 -8.80
N ILE A 52 3.33 -1.36 -9.00
CA ILE A 52 3.94 -1.95 -10.18
C ILE A 52 2.89 -1.93 -11.30
N PRO A 53 3.09 -1.18 -12.40
CA PRO A 53 2.12 -1.13 -13.49
C PRO A 53 1.86 -2.52 -14.08
N PHE A 54 0.59 -2.84 -14.31
CA PHE A 54 0.17 -4.11 -14.90
C PHE A 54 -0.96 -3.89 -15.92
N SER A 55 -0.99 -4.70 -16.97
CA SER A 55 -1.96 -4.57 -18.07
C SER A 55 -3.35 -5.07 -17.72
N ASP A 56 -3.44 -6.02 -16.76
CA ASP A 56 -4.67 -6.76 -16.45
C ASP A 56 -5.01 -6.69 -14.96
N PRO A 57 -5.16 -5.49 -14.36
CA PRO A 57 -5.31 -5.32 -12.92
C PRO A 57 -6.74 -5.64 -12.48
N VAL A 58 -6.92 -6.75 -11.75
CA VAL A 58 -8.24 -7.22 -11.29
C VAL A 58 -8.72 -6.56 -9.98
N ALA A 59 -7.83 -5.91 -9.25
CA ALA A 59 -8.12 -5.28 -7.95
C ALA A 59 -8.09 -3.74 -7.98
N ASP A 60 -7.67 -3.13 -9.10
CA ASP A 60 -7.48 -1.70 -9.22
C ASP A 60 -8.77 -0.99 -9.67
N GLY A 61 -8.87 0.27 -9.31
CA GLY A 61 -9.92 1.13 -9.83
C GLY A 61 -9.44 1.94 -11.05
N PRO A 62 -10.37 2.59 -11.79
CA PRO A 62 -10.09 3.20 -13.10
C PRO A 62 -8.97 4.26 -13.08
N VAL A 63 -8.74 4.92 -11.96
CA VAL A 63 -7.64 5.91 -11.82
C VAL A 63 -6.28 5.24 -11.78
N VAL A 64 -6.17 4.12 -11.03
CA VAL A 64 -4.93 3.33 -10.92
C VAL A 64 -4.67 2.60 -12.24
N GLU A 65 -5.72 2.04 -12.86
CA GLU A 65 -5.65 1.40 -14.19
C GLU A 65 -5.11 2.37 -15.24
N GLU A 66 -5.64 3.60 -15.30
CA GLU A 66 -5.19 4.62 -16.27
C GLU A 66 -3.74 5.05 -15.99
N ALA A 67 -3.36 5.22 -14.72
CA ALA A 67 -1.98 5.51 -14.35
C ALA A 67 -1.04 4.36 -14.79
N SER A 68 -1.42 3.11 -14.55
CA SER A 68 -0.68 1.91 -14.97
C SER A 68 -0.56 1.83 -16.49
N ARG A 69 -1.65 2.07 -17.23
CA ARG A 69 -1.65 2.10 -18.70
C ARG A 69 -0.67 3.13 -19.25
N ARG A 70 -0.65 4.34 -18.68
CA ARG A 70 0.29 5.41 -19.08
C ARG A 70 1.74 5.05 -18.77
N ALA A 71 2.00 4.49 -17.59
CA ALA A 71 3.33 4.06 -17.19
C ALA A 71 3.87 2.93 -18.08
N LEU A 72 3.04 1.93 -18.41
CA LEU A 72 3.41 0.86 -19.35
C LEU A 72 3.69 1.40 -20.75
N ALA A 73 2.86 2.33 -21.24
CA ALA A 73 3.09 2.98 -22.54
C ALA A 73 4.40 3.79 -22.57
N ALA A 74 4.85 4.30 -21.42
CA ALA A 74 6.14 4.97 -21.25
C ALA A 74 7.32 4.00 -21.05
N GLY A 75 7.09 2.67 -21.09
CA GLY A 75 8.14 1.66 -20.98
C GLY A 75 8.57 1.32 -19.55
N VAL A 76 7.75 1.65 -18.54
CA VAL A 76 8.04 1.29 -17.15
C VAL A 76 7.99 -0.24 -16.99
N THR A 77 9.02 -0.80 -16.35
CA THR A 77 9.15 -2.24 -16.07
C THR A 77 9.50 -2.47 -14.60
N LEU A 78 9.23 -3.67 -14.08
CA LEU A 78 9.60 -4.04 -12.70
C LEU A 78 11.12 -3.89 -12.46
N ASP A 79 11.94 -4.31 -13.41
CA ASP A 79 13.40 -4.13 -13.36
C ASP A 79 13.80 -2.64 -13.28
N GLY A 80 13.15 -1.81 -14.10
CA GLY A 80 13.35 -0.35 -14.07
C GLY A 80 12.98 0.27 -12.72
N ILE A 81 11.86 -0.15 -12.12
CA ILE A 81 11.41 0.30 -10.79
C ILE A 81 12.45 -0.05 -9.73
N LEU A 82 12.89 -1.31 -9.69
CA LEU A 82 13.88 -1.76 -8.69
C LEU A 82 15.23 -1.05 -8.86
N LYS A 83 15.65 -0.78 -10.10
CA LYS A 83 16.87 0.02 -10.37
C LYS A 83 16.71 1.47 -9.92
N GLU A 84 15.57 2.08 -10.16
CA GLU A 84 15.25 3.45 -9.74
C GLU A 84 15.30 3.58 -8.21
N LEU A 85 14.63 2.66 -7.50
CA LEU A 85 14.62 2.66 -6.04
C LEU A 85 16.03 2.44 -5.46
N ARG A 86 16.83 1.59 -6.08
CA ARG A 86 18.22 1.34 -5.67
C ARG A 86 19.12 2.56 -5.90
N ALA A 87 18.87 3.35 -6.93
CA ALA A 87 19.61 4.57 -7.22
C ALA A 87 19.28 5.71 -6.23
N HIS A 88 18.14 5.63 -5.56
CA HIS A 88 17.67 6.61 -4.58
C HIS A 88 17.47 5.97 -3.18
N PRO A 89 18.55 5.43 -2.55
CA PRO A 89 18.43 4.50 -1.41
C PRO A 89 18.07 5.15 -0.07
N CYS A 90 17.78 6.43 0.00
CA CYS A 90 17.66 7.16 1.26
C CYS A 90 16.25 7.67 1.57
N LEU A 91 15.21 6.92 1.22
CA LEU A 91 13.87 7.22 1.72
C LEU A 91 13.83 6.97 3.23
N ARG A 92 13.29 7.94 3.99
CA ARG A 92 13.01 7.80 5.44
C ARG A 92 11.79 6.92 5.65
N ALA A 93 10.78 7.07 4.78
CA ALA A 93 9.61 6.24 4.74
C ALA A 93 9.97 4.80 4.37
N ALA A 94 9.30 3.84 4.97
CA ALA A 94 9.40 2.46 4.53
C ALA A 94 8.75 2.29 3.15
N THR A 95 9.24 1.36 2.33
CA THR A 95 8.72 1.15 0.97
C THR A 95 7.98 -0.18 0.88
N VAL A 96 6.78 -0.15 0.31
CA VAL A 96 5.97 -1.32 -0.03
C VAL A 96 5.75 -1.35 -1.54
N LEU A 97 5.97 -2.49 -2.17
CA LEU A 97 5.58 -2.71 -3.57
C LEU A 97 4.18 -3.32 -3.62
N MET A 98 3.29 -2.74 -4.40
CA MET A 98 1.98 -3.30 -4.70
C MET A 98 1.93 -3.71 -6.16
N GLY A 99 1.57 -4.95 -6.44
CA GLY A 99 1.48 -5.46 -7.80
C GLY A 99 0.90 -6.86 -7.87
N TYR A 100 0.92 -7.44 -9.05
CA TYR A 100 0.31 -8.74 -9.32
C TYR A 100 1.37 -9.83 -9.43
N LEU A 101 0.96 -11.07 -9.24
CA LEU A 101 1.88 -12.21 -9.21
C LEU A 101 2.60 -12.41 -10.55
N ASN A 102 1.90 -12.24 -11.68
CA ASN A 102 2.48 -12.55 -12.99
C ASN A 102 3.76 -11.76 -13.32
N PRO A 103 3.85 -10.42 -13.14
CA PRO A 103 5.13 -9.69 -13.29
C PRO A 103 6.26 -10.23 -12.42
N ILE A 104 5.95 -10.67 -11.20
CA ILE A 104 6.93 -11.25 -10.26
C ILE A 104 7.42 -12.62 -10.76
N LEU A 105 6.51 -13.47 -11.25
CA LEU A 105 6.87 -14.76 -11.84
C LEU A 105 7.74 -14.59 -13.10
N GLN A 106 7.42 -13.62 -13.96
CA GLN A 106 8.22 -13.30 -15.14
C GLN A 106 9.63 -12.78 -14.79
N TYR A 107 9.76 -12.04 -13.70
CA TYR A 107 11.06 -11.59 -13.16
C TYR A 107 11.85 -12.74 -12.53
N GLY A 108 11.16 -13.73 -12.01
CA GLY A 108 11.67 -14.82 -11.19
C GLY A 108 11.60 -14.48 -9.70
N THR A 109 10.90 -15.31 -8.92
CA THR A 109 10.58 -15.03 -7.49
C THR A 109 11.81 -14.82 -6.62
N GLU A 110 12.86 -15.64 -6.78
CA GLU A 110 14.12 -15.50 -6.04
C GLU A 110 14.88 -14.23 -6.43
N ALA A 111 14.93 -13.91 -7.74
CA ALA A 111 15.56 -12.71 -8.24
C ALA A 111 14.80 -11.46 -7.76
N PHE A 112 13.47 -11.50 -7.80
CA PHE A 112 12.61 -10.43 -7.27
C PHE A 112 12.88 -10.19 -5.78
N ALA A 113 12.84 -11.23 -4.95
CA ALA A 113 13.06 -11.10 -3.50
C ALA A 113 14.44 -10.50 -3.20
N ARG A 114 15.49 -10.95 -3.90
CA ARG A 114 16.85 -10.43 -3.78
C ARG A 114 16.94 -8.96 -4.19
N ASP A 115 16.40 -8.61 -5.36
CA ASP A 115 16.56 -7.28 -5.94
C ASP A 115 15.64 -6.25 -5.28
N ALA A 116 14.45 -6.66 -4.81
CA ALA A 116 13.57 -5.85 -4.00
C ALA A 116 14.22 -5.49 -2.63
N ALA A 117 14.82 -6.47 -1.96
CA ALA A 117 15.56 -6.21 -0.72
C ALA A 117 16.73 -5.23 -0.95
N ALA A 118 17.51 -5.44 -2.02
CA ALA A 118 18.61 -4.55 -2.39
C ALA A 118 18.14 -3.12 -2.78
N ALA A 119 16.87 -2.99 -3.17
CA ALA A 119 16.20 -1.71 -3.46
C ALA A 119 15.55 -1.06 -2.23
N GLY A 120 15.71 -1.65 -1.02
CA GLY A 120 15.16 -1.11 0.22
C GLY A 120 13.67 -1.38 0.43
N VAL A 121 13.09 -2.30 -0.34
CA VAL A 121 11.68 -2.70 -0.18
C VAL A 121 11.52 -3.46 1.13
N SER A 122 10.52 -3.07 1.91
CA SER A 122 10.21 -3.65 3.23
C SER A 122 8.94 -4.49 3.22
N GLY A 123 8.09 -4.38 2.21
CA GLY A 123 6.88 -5.17 2.10
C GLY A 123 6.37 -5.30 0.67
N CYS A 124 5.53 -6.32 0.46
CA CYS A 124 4.81 -6.54 -0.79
C CYS A 124 3.32 -6.75 -0.52
N ILE A 125 2.47 -6.16 -1.37
CA ILE A 125 1.04 -6.41 -1.47
C ILE A 125 0.79 -7.08 -2.81
N ILE A 126 0.28 -8.31 -2.82
CA ILE A 126 0.05 -9.10 -4.03
C ILE A 126 -1.38 -9.64 -3.97
N PRO A 127 -2.37 -8.90 -4.51
CA PRO A 127 -3.80 -9.18 -4.30
C PRO A 127 -4.29 -10.50 -4.88
N ASP A 128 -3.62 -11.03 -5.88
CA ASP A 128 -3.97 -12.26 -6.61
C ASP A 128 -3.26 -13.52 -6.10
N VAL A 129 -2.56 -13.43 -4.95
CA VAL A 129 -1.93 -14.59 -4.29
C VAL A 129 -2.76 -15.01 -3.08
N PRO A 130 -3.48 -16.13 -3.15
CA PRO A 130 -4.18 -16.67 -2.00
C PRO A 130 -3.21 -17.21 -0.94
N LEU A 131 -3.64 -17.25 0.32
CA LEU A 131 -2.82 -17.69 1.45
C LEU A 131 -2.21 -19.08 1.23
N GLU A 132 -2.98 -19.99 0.65
CA GLU A 132 -2.63 -21.38 0.40
C GLU A 132 -1.45 -21.53 -0.57
N GLU A 133 -1.33 -20.60 -1.53
CA GLU A 133 -0.29 -20.60 -2.56
C GLU A 133 0.87 -19.67 -2.20
N SER A 134 0.75 -18.89 -1.13
CA SER A 134 1.72 -17.86 -0.76
C SER A 134 2.96 -18.39 -0.02
N ALA A 135 2.99 -19.65 0.42
CA ALA A 135 3.96 -20.13 1.38
C ALA A 135 5.43 -20.00 0.91
N GLU A 136 5.71 -20.39 -0.33
CA GLU A 136 7.05 -20.32 -0.90
C GLU A 136 7.50 -18.86 -1.10
N LEU A 137 6.66 -18.04 -1.75
CA LEU A 137 6.95 -16.63 -1.97
C LEU A 137 7.13 -15.88 -0.65
N ARG A 138 6.25 -16.14 0.34
CA ARG A 138 6.35 -15.56 1.68
C ARG A 138 7.67 -15.92 2.37
N ALA A 139 8.12 -17.18 2.27
CA ALA A 139 9.40 -17.61 2.83
C ALA A 139 10.57 -16.86 2.19
N LEU A 140 10.62 -16.79 0.87
CA LEU A 140 11.66 -16.07 0.12
C LEU A 140 11.72 -14.58 0.48
N LEU A 141 10.56 -13.92 0.57
CA LEU A 141 10.47 -12.51 0.97
C LEU A 141 10.92 -12.31 2.42
N LYS A 142 10.43 -13.17 3.34
CA LYS A 142 10.77 -13.11 4.77
C LYS A 142 12.25 -13.26 5.04
N GLU A 143 12.94 -14.17 4.35
CA GLU A 143 14.40 -14.34 4.44
C GLU A 143 15.18 -13.07 4.08
N ARG A 144 14.56 -12.18 3.33
CA ARG A 144 15.10 -10.88 2.91
C ARG A 144 14.56 -9.69 3.72
N GLY A 145 13.79 -9.95 4.79
CA GLY A 145 13.18 -8.91 5.63
C GLY A 145 12.02 -8.19 4.96
N ILE A 146 11.39 -8.77 3.95
CA ILE A 146 10.23 -8.23 3.23
C ILE A 146 8.97 -8.94 3.72
N ALA A 147 8.01 -8.18 4.26
CA ALA A 147 6.71 -8.72 4.67
C ALA A 147 5.78 -8.92 3.47
N LEU A 148 5.12 -10.06 3.37
CA LEU A 148 3.96 -10.21 2.49
C LEU A 148 2.71 -9.78 3.27
N ILE A 149 2.14 -8.64 2.87
CA ILE A 149 1.04 -7.98 3.59
C ILE A 149 -0.29 -8.65 3.24
N PRO A 150 -1.05 -9.13 4.24
CA PRO A 150 -2.36 -9.73 3.99
C PRO A 150 -3.41 -8.66 3.68
N LEU A 151 -4.32 -8.99 2.75
CA LEU A 151 -5.51 -8.19 2.50
C LEU A 151 -6.72 -8.86 3.15
N VAL A 152 -7.49 -8.08 3.89
CA VAL A 152 -8.78 -8.51 4.45
C VAL A 152 -9.89 -7.58 3.98
N ALA A 153 -11.03 -8.16 3.66
CA ALA A 153 -12.20 -7.47 3.16
C ALA A 153 -13.46 -7.90 3.92
N GLN A 154 -14.60 -7.34 3.57
CA GLN A 154 -15.89 -7.64 4.21
C GLN A 154 -16.24 -9.13 4.18
N ASN A 155 -15.88 -9.84 3.13
CA ASN A 155 -16.11 -11.28 2.93
C ASN A 155 -15.03 -12.17 3.55
N THR A 156 -14.00 -11.62 4.19
CA THR A 156 -13.01 -12.40 4.91
C THR A 156 -13.59 -12.84 6.25
N ASP A 157 -13.77 -14.13 6.43
CA ASP A 157 -14.27 -14.69 7.68
C ASP A 157 -13.18 -14.70 8.79
N GLU A 158 -13.60 -14.95 10.04
CA GLU A 158 -12.68 -14.93 11.18
C GLU A 158 -11.65 -16.06 11.14
N ALA A 159 -12.01 -17.24 10.60
CA ALA A 159 -11.08 -18.36 10.49
C ALA A 159 -9.94 -17.99 9.53
N ARG A 160 -10.28 -17.34 8.42
CA ARG A 160 -9.33 -16.81 7.44
C ARG A 160 -8.47 -15.70 8.03
N MET A 161 -9.07 -14.77 8.79
CA MET A 161 -8.31 -13.72 9.48
C MET A 161 -7.30 -14.33 10.48
N ARG A 162 -7.68 -15.34 11.26
CA ARG A 162 -6.77 -16.04 12.16
C ARG A 162 -5.65 -16.78 11.41
N ALA A 163 -5.97 -17.39 10.27
CA ALA A 163 -4.95 -18.03 9.43
C ALA A 163 -3.92 -17.03 8.88
N TYR A 164 -4.37 -15.86 8.44
CA TYR A 164 -3.46 -14.77 8.07
C TYR A 164 -2.64 -14.28 9.26
N ALA A 165 -3.27 -14.06 10.42
CA ALA A 165 -2.60 -13.55 11.62
C ALA A 165 -1.43 -14.43 12.07
N ALA A 166 -1.54 -15.76 11.89
CA ALA A 166 -0.51 -16.72 12.26
C ALA A 166 0.78 -16.61 11.45
N VAL A 167 0.75 -15.99 10.25
CA VAL A 167 1.86 -15.98 9.31
C VAL A 167 2.28 -14.59 8.83
N SER A 168 1.52 -13.56 9.18
CA SER A 168 1.73 -12.19 8.68
C SER A 168 2.69 -11.38 9.54
N GLU A 169 3.35 -10.42 8.90
CA GLU A 169 4.25 -9.44 9.50
C GLU A 169 3.93 -8.05 8.91
N GLY A 170 4.43 -6.99 9.54
CA GLY A 170 4.26 -5.62 9.07
C GLY A 170 2.94 -5.00 9.49
N PHE A 171 1.92 -5.10 8.67
CA PHE A 171 0.57 -4.59 8.95
C PHE A 171 -0.49 -5.42 8.20
N VAL A 172 -1.76 -5.15 8.48
CA VAL A 172 -2.90 -5.75 7.76
C VAL A 172 -3.56 -4.68 6.91
N TYR A 173 -3.73 -4.96 5.63
CA TYR A 173 -4.44 -4.07 4.71
C TYR A 173 -5.94 -4.39 4.73
N VAL A 174 -6.75 -3.46 5.24
CA VAL A 174 -8.21 -3.57 5.28
C VAL A 174 -8.79 -2.86 4.06
N VAL A 175 -9.42 -3.64 3.18
CA VAL A 175 -10.05 -3.13 1.96
C VAL A 175 -11.44 -2.56 2.29
N SER A 176 -11.66 -1.26 2.04
CA SER A 176 -12.90 -0.59 2.43
C SER A 176 -14.09 -0.85 1.49
N VAL A 177 -13.84 -1.19 0.23
CA VAL A 177 -14.92 -1.39 -0.77
C VAL A 177 -14.58 -2.56 -1.68
N MET A 178 -15.52 -3.49 -1.84
CA MET A 178 -15.54 -4.44 -2.94
C MET A 178 -16.37 -3.82 -4.08
N GLY A 179 -15.73 -3.42 -5.17
CA GLY A 179 -16.40 -2.87 -6.36
C GLY A 179 -16.49 -1.33 -6.39
N THR A 180 -16.62 -0.83 -7.60
CA THR A 180 -16.69 0.55 -8.11
C THR A 180 -16.57 1.70 -7.10
N THR A 181 -15.48 2.43 -7.23
CA THR A 181 -15.13 3.65 -6.51
C THR A 181 -16.06 4.81 -6.88
N GLY A 182 -17.08 5.06 -6.03
CA GLY A 182 -17.82 6.33 -6.03
C GLY A 182 -17.36 7.18 -4.85
N VAL A 183 -17.34 8.50 -5.01
CA VAL A 183 -17.09 9.46 -3.92
C VAL A 183 -18.20 9.30 -2.88
N ARG A 184 -17.88 8.82 -1.68
CA ARG A 184 -18.82 8.71 -0.56
C ARG A 184 -18.30 9.54 0.61
N ASN A 185 -19.18 10.30 1.23
CA ASN A 185 -18.82 11.16 2.38
C ASN A 185 -18.68 10.39 3.70
N SER A 186 -19.06 9.11 3.74
CA SER A 186 -18.94 8.25 4.91
C SER A 186 -18.56 6.83 4.51
N LEU A 187 -17.84 6.14 5.40
CA LEU A 187 -17.50 4.73 5.22
C LEU A 187 -18.76 3.87 5.43
N PRO A 188 -18.94 2.82 4.62
CA PRO A 188 -20.01 1.86 4.81
C PRO A 188 -19.92 1.17 6.19
N PRO A 189 -21.04 0.89 6.88
CA PRO A 189 -21.03 0.19 8.18
C PRO A 189 -20.27 -1.15 8.16
N GLN A 190 -20.28 -1.83 7.04
CA GLN A 190 -19.57 -3.10 6.84
C GLN A 190 -18.05 -2.95 6.96
N VAL A 191 -17.50 -1.78 6.60
CA VAL A 191 -16.07 -1.49 6.76
C VAL A 191 -15.72 -1.38 8.23
N LEU A 192 -16.56 -0.70 9.02
CA LEU A 192 -16.37 -0.57 10.47
C LEU A 192 -16.41 -1.94 11.15
N ASP A 193 -17.35 -2.80 10.75
CA ASP A 193 -17.40 -4.18 11.23
C ASP A 193 -16.12 -4.97 10.87
N THR A 194 -15.65 -4.84 9.63
CA THR A 194 -14.42 -5.51 9.19
C THR A 194 -13.21 -5.04 10.00
N LEU A 195 -13.09 -3.74 10.30
CA LEU A 195 -12.03 -3.19 11.14
C LEU A 195 -12.08 -3.76 12.57
N ARG A 196 -13.28 -3.87 13.18
CA ARG A 196 -13.44 -4.48 14.51
C ARG A 196 -13.04 -5.95 14.53
N ARG A 197 -13.50 -6.72 13.54
CA ARG A 197 -13.14 -8.15 13.39
C ARG A 197 -11.63 -8.33 13.17
N ALA A 198 -11.04 -7.50 12.29
CA ALA A 198 -9.60 -7.53 12.07
C ALA A 198 -8.83 -7.14 13.35
N ARG A 199 -9.28 -6.12 14.09
CA ARG A 199 -8.67 -5.73 15.38
C ARG A 199 -8.69 -6.86 16.41
N ALA A 200 -9.76 -7.66 16.44
CA ALA A 200 -9.86 -8.81 17.33
C ALA A 200 -8.98 -9.99 16.89
N ALA A 201 -8.71 -10.13 15.59
CA ALA A 201 -7.98 -11.27 15.02
C ALA A 201 -6.46 -11.05 14.92
N PHE A 202 -6.02 -9.79 14.74
CA PHE A 202 -4.61 -9.49 14.46
C PHE A 202 -3.95 -8.67 15.58
N PRO A 203 -2.73 -9.05 16.00
CA PRO A 203 -1.90 -8.21 16.87
C PRO A 203 -1.19 -7.07 16.09
N LEU A 204 -1.25 -7.11 14.76
CA LEU A 204 -0.60 -6.16 13.85
C LEU A 204 -1.43 -4.88 13.67
N PRO A 205 -0.80 -3.74 13.32
CA PRO A 205 -1.51 -2.53 12.94
C PRO A 205 -2.42 -2.76 11.73
N LEU A 206 -3.55 -2.03 11.71
CA LEU A 206 -4.52 -2.06 10.62
C LEU A 206 -4.35 -0.81 9.75
N ALA A 207 -4.14 -1.00 8.46
CA ALA A 207 -4.14 0.06 7.46
C ALA A 207 -5.44 0.01 6.65
N LEU A 208 -6.21 1.09 6.65
CA LEU A 208 -7.44 1.20 5.87
C LEU A 208 -7.11 1.79 4.50
N GLY A 209 -7.43 1.05 3.44
CA GLY A 209 -7.24 1.48 2.07
C GLY A 209 -8.53 1.45 1.25
N PHE A 210 -8.46 2.08 0.07
CA PHE A 210 -9.55 2.30 -0.88
C PHE A 210 -10.63 3.29 -0.41
N GLY A 211 -10.81 4.37 -1.18
CA GLY A 211 -11.89 5.33 -1.01
C GLY A 211 -11.62 6.48 -0.05
N LEU A 212 -10.47 6.52 0.60
CA LEU A 212 -10.05 7.67 1.39
C LEU A 212 -9.60 8.81 0.46
N HIS A 213 -10.25 9.96 0.60
CA HIS A 213 -9.96 11.17 -0.18
C HIS A 213 -9.98 12.45 0.66
N ASP A 214 -10.48 12.36 1.91
CA ASP A 214 -10.58 13.48 2.83
C ASP A 214 -10.22 13.00 4.25
N PRO A 215 -9.33 13.69 4.97
CA PRO A 215 -9.00 13.40 6.36
C PRO A 215 -10.22 13.35 7.29
N ALA A 216 -11.27 14.15 7.00
CA ALA A 216 -12.52 14.13 7.76
C ALA A 216 -13.19 12.75 7.79
N GLN A 217 -12.95 11.90 6.77
CA GLN A 217 -13.45 10.53 6.76
C GLN A 217 -12.83 9.68 7.89
N LEU A 218 -11.55 9.89 8.20
CA LEU A 218 -10.88 9.21 9.33
C LEU A 218 -11.40 9.72 10.67
N ALA A 219 -11.62 11.03 10.80
CA ALA A 219 -12.14 11.65 12.02
C ALA A 219 -13.55 11.16 12.36
N ALA A 220 -14.34 10.79 11.34
CA ALA A 220 -15.69 10.26 11.50
C ALA A 220 -15.73 8.77 11.92
N ILE A 221 -14.59 8.06 11.92
CA ILE A 221 -14.53 6.64 12.32
C ILE A 221 -14.57 6.55 13.84
N PRO A 222 -15.50 5.74 14.42
CA PRO A 222 -15.52 5.48 15.86
C PRO A 222 -14.19 4.94 16.37
N GLU A 223 -13.83 5.28 17.61
CA GLU A 223 -12.53 4.93 18.19
C GLU A 223 -12.25 3.43 18.19
N ASP A 224 -13.27 2.61 18.46
CA ASP A 224 -13.21 1.14 18.48
C ASP A 224 -12.97 0.49 17.09
N ALA A 225 -13.17 1.27 16.01
CA ALA A 225 -12.95 0.85 14.63
C ALA A 225 -11.85 1.69 13.93
N ARG A 226 -11.16 2.59 14.66
CA ARG A 226 -10.17 3.49 14.04
C ARG A 226 -8.95 2.70 13.53
N PRO A 227 -8.55 2.87 12.26
CA PRO A 227 -7.36 2.24 11.72
C PRO A 227 -6.09 2.92 12.26
N ASP A 228 -4.99 2.19 12.31
CA ASP A 228 -3.67 2.70 12.72
C ASP A 228 -2.99 3.47 11.58
N ALA A 229 -3.35 3.15 10.33
CA ALA A 229 -2.82 3.79 9.14
C ALA A 229 -3.91 4.04 8.08
N ALA A 230 -3.72 5.09 7.29
CA ALA A 230 -4.56 5.46 6.16
C ALA A 230 -3.79 5.28 4.85
N VAL A 231 -4.37 4.49 3.92
CA VAL A 231 -3.84 4.32 2.57
C VAL A 231 -4.70 5.10 1.59
N PHE A 232 -4.08 5.92 0.77
CA PHE A 232 -4.77 6.72 -0.24
C PHE A 232 -3.97 6.74 -1.55
N GLY A 233 -4.62 6.35 -2.63
CA GLY A 233 -4.02 6.24 -3.96
C GLY A 233 -4.72 7.10 -4.99
N SER A 234 -5.96 6.75 -5.33
CA SER A 234 -6.70 7.42 -6.42
C SER A 234 -6.82 8.93 -6.23
N SER A 235 -6.93 9.42 -4.99
CA SER A 235 -6.98 10.86 -4.70
C SER A 235 -5.62 11.52 -4.94
N LEU A 236 -4.52 10.89 -4.53
CA LEU A 236 -3.17 11.38 -4.80
C LEU A 236 -2.86 11.36 -6.30
N LEU A 237 -3.17 10.26 -7.01
CA LEU A 237 -2.93 10.16 -8.44
C LEU A 237 -3.67 11.25 -9.23
N ARG A 238 -4.94 11.54 -8.90
CA ARG A 238 -5.69 12.67 -9.51
C ARG A 238 -5.02 14.00 -9.22
N HIS A 239 -4.58 14.23 -7.97
CA HIS A 239 -3.91 15.45 -7.58
C HIS A 239 -2.61 15.68 -8.37
N LEU A 240 -1.83 14.62 -8.59
CA LEU A 240 -0.62 14.65 -9.42
C LEU A 240 -0.94 14.87 -10.91
N ASP A 241 -2.02 14.27 -11.41
CA ASP A 241 -2.44 14.43 -12.80
C ASP A 241 -2.92 15.86 -13.12
N GLU A 242 -3.42 16.58 -12.11
CA GLU A 242 -3.75 18.01 -12.18
C GLU A 242 -2.47 18.91 -12.12
N GLY A 243 -1.29 18.34 -12.10
CA GLY A 243 -0.01 19.07 -12.03
C GLY A 243 0.33 19.63 -10.64
N LYS A 244 -0.34 19.18 -9.59
CA LYS A 244 -0.08 19.58 -8.20
C LYS A 244 1.00 18.69 -7.58
N SER A 245 1.73 19.19 -6.55
CA SER A 245 2.79 18.43 -5.88
C SER A 245 2.25 17.43 -4.86
N ALA A 246 2.97 16.32 -4.65
CA ALA A 246 2.64 15.37 -3.60
C ALA A 246 2.78 15.98 -2.20
N ALA A 247 3.70 16.94 -2.02
CA ALA A 247 3.84 17.73 -0.81
C ALA A 247 2.53 18.44 -0.43
N SER A 248 1.91 19.16 -1.40
CA SER A 248 0.65 19.88 -1.15
C SER A 248 -0.51 18.95 -0.83
N PHE A 249 -0.48 17.70 -1.31
CA PHE A 249 -1.47 16.70 -0.95
C PHE A 249 -1.32 16.24 0.50
N LEU A 250 -0.09 15.92 0.94
CA LEU A 250 0.15 15.47 2.31
C LEU A 250 -0.18 16.55 3.35
N GLU A 251 -0.02 17.84 3.03
CA GLU A 251 -0.42 18.93 3.93
C GLU A 251 -1.93 18.90 4.28
N LEU A 252 -2.77 18.34 3.41
CA LEU A 252 -4.21 18.15 3.71
C LEU A 252 -4.42 17.09 4.81
N TRP A 253 -3.52 16.11 4.94
CA TRP A 253 -3.61 14.98 5.86
C TRP A 253 -2.93 15.22 7.21
N LYS A 254 -2.25 16.34 7.39
CA LYS A 254 -1.58 16.72 8.65
C LYS A 254 -2.46 17.55 9.61
N LYS A 255 -3.69 17.84 9.21
CA LYS A 255 -4.61 18.73 9.95
C LYS A 255 -5.51 17.93 10.92
#